data_99fce78dbae279905a46b3bdb58ea80e
#
_entry.id   99fce78dbae279905a46b3bdb58ea80e
#
_cell.length_a   1.000
_cell.length_b   1.000
_cell.length_c   1.000
_cell.angle_alpha   90.00
_cell.angle_beta   90.00
_cell.angle_gamma   90.00
#
_symmetry.space_group_name_H-M   'P 1'
#
loop_
_entity.id
_entity.type
_entity.pdbx_description
1 polymer ?
#
loop_
_entity_poly.entity_id
_entity_poly.type
_entity_poly.pdbx_seq_one_letter_code
_entity_poly.pdbx_strand_id
1 'polypeptide(L)'
;MTFQRGPDGELVPKRGAGGLVTALSHVMAETGGLWLAAAITPGDREMVWRRGGKPVEIPVEKGSLRLRYLTFPRETYDRYYNRISNWMFWFLQHSMWNLPQHPRFDRETRISWEAYREVNRRFAEALAEETADAGGATPVVLHDYHLMLVAPHLRALVPDGFIYHFTHIPWCQPDLMRVLPARIGTETLEGMLANDLLGFQAVRWARNFMWCCQDLLRAEVDFDAGLIRYQDRQIRVRHYPISIDVESLRAIVASEEATKHIAWLDGILEGRKLILRIDRMELSKNIVRGLRAFEELLKDHPEWRGKVTHVALLYPSRRALWEYRAYEAEVLDNCDRINSELGSDDWQPIVVVNEDNYPRALASLTRYDVLLVNPIADGMNLVSKEGPAVNRTDGVLVLSRNAGSWYELGHAALTINPYDVTEMAEALHTALTMAPQDRATRAELLGEVVERNSPWKWL
;
A
#
# COMPACT_ATOMS: atom_id res chain seq x y z
N MET A 1 -14.82 -3.45 -1.93
CA MET A 1 -15.96 -4.39 -1.88
C MET A 1 -16.12 -5.03 -3.24
N THR A 2 -16.47 -6.30 -3.32
CA THR A 2 -16.83 -7.04 -4.53
C THR A 2 -18.00 -7.95 -4.23
N PHE A 3 -18.75 -8.37 -5.26
CA PHE A 3 -19.82 -9.35 -5.08
C PHE A 3 -19.41 -10.73 -5.57
N GLN A 4 -19.75 -11.76 -4.82
CA GLN A 4 -19.54 -13.16 -5.17
C GLN A 4 -20.85 -13.94 -4.97
N ARG A 5 -21.03 -15.06 -5.69
CA ARG A 5 -22.17 -15.95 -5.46
C ARG A 5 -21.93 -16.76 -4.19
N GLY A 6 -22.87 -16.66 -3.26
CA GLY A 6 -22.97 -17.54 -2.08
C GLY A 6 -23.38 -18.96 -2.47
N PRO A 7 -23.37 -19.89 -1.49
CA PRO A 7 -23.81 -21.29 -1.69
C PRO A 7 -25.27 -21.42 -2.16
N ASP A 8 -26.11 -20.46 -1.81
CA ASP A 8 -27.52 -20.34 -2.18
C ASP A 8 -27.74 -19.69 -3.56
N GLY A 9 -26.66 -19.29 -4.23
CA GLY A 9 -26.69 -18.61 -5.53
C GLY A 9 -26.94 -17.09 -5.45
N GLU A 10 -27.20 -16.53 -4.27
CA GLU A 10 -27.37 -15.10 -4.07
C GLU A 10 -26.03 -14.35 -4.14
N LEU A 11 -26.08 -13.06 -4.51
CA LEU A 11 -24.91 -12.20 -4.54
C LEU A 11 -24.62 -11.66 -3.13
N VAL A 12 -23.50 -12.07 -2.54
CA VAL A 12 -23.03 -11.62 -1.24
C VAL A 12 -21.86 -10.65 -1.42
N PRO A 13 -21.85 -9.53 -0.67
CA PRO A 13 -20.71 -8.62 -0.67
C PRO A 13 -19.52 -9.26 0.04
N LYS A 14 -18.36 -9.19 -0.60
CA LYS A 14 -17.07 -9.58 0.00
C LYS A 14 -16.18 -8.35 0.17
N ARG A 15 -15.70 -8.16 1.37
CA ARG A 15 -14.75 -7.09 1.68
C ARG A 15 -13.41 -7.41 0.99
N GLY A 16 -12.85 -6.43 0.27
CA GLY A 16 -11.50 -6.54 -0.27
C GLY A 16 -10.46 -6.52 0.86
N ALA A 17 -9.36 -7.25 0.69
CA ALA A 17 -8.20 -7.13 1.55
C ALA A 17 -7.49 -5.79 1.27
N GLY A 18 -7.18 -5.02 2.33
CA GLY A 18 -6.38 -3.81 2.24
C GLY A 18 -6.81 -2.71 3.20
N GLY A 19 -5.82 -2.00 3.76
CA GLY A 19 -6.02 -0.96 4.76
C GLY A 19 -6.90 0.20 4.29
N LEU A 20 -6.88 0.54 2.98
CA LEU A 20 -7.71 1.61 2.42
C LEU A 20 -9.21 1.34 2.55
N VAL A 21 -9.65 0.11 2.19
CA VAL A 21 -11.07 -0.27 2.31
C VAL A 21 -11.52 -0.22 3.75
N THR A 22 -10.64 -0.65 4.67
CA THR A 22 -10.91 -0.60 6.12
C THR A 22 -11.06 0.83 6.60
N ALA A 23 -10.11 1.70 6.30
CA ALA A 23 -10.11 3.10 6.76
C ALA A 23 -11.30 3.89 6.20
N LEU A 24 -11.62 3.72 4.90
CA LEU A 24 -12.67 4.50 4.25
C LEU A 24 -14.08 3.98 4.53
N SER A 25 -14.28 2.67 4.77
CA SER A 25 -15.62 2.10 4.93
C SER A 25 -16.41 2.73 6.10
N HIS A 26 -15.74 2.96 7.23
CA HIS A 26 -16.37 3.58 8.39
C HIS A 26 -16.80 5.03 8.10
N VAL A 27 -15.92 5.80 7.51
CA VAL A 27 -16.19 7.20 7.17
C VAL A 27 -17.30 7.33 6.15
N MET A 28 -17.26 6.52 5.10
CA MET A 28 -18.31 6.52 4.06
C MET A 28 -19.68 6.15 4.65
N ALA A 29 -19.72 5.20 5.60
CA ALA A 29 -20.95 4.82 6.27
C ALA A 29 -21.51 5.95 7.17
N GLU A 30 -20.64 6.69 7.88
CA GLU A 30 -21.06 7.79 8.75
C GLU A 30 -21.44 9.06 7.98
N THR A 31 -20.74 9.37 6.88
CA THR A 31 -21.00 10.57 6.07
C THR A 31 -22.12 10.39 5.05
N GLY A 32 -22.60 9.16 4.83
CA GLY A 32 -23.56 8.85 3.76
C GLY A 32 -22.98 9.02 2.35
N GLY A 33 -21.64 9.05 2.23
CA GLY A 33 -20.94 9.23 0.97
C GLY A 33 -21.19 8.11 -0.02
N LEU A 34 -20.98 8.38 -1.32
CA LEU A 34 -21.07 7.40 -2.39
C LEU A 34 -19.68 6.96 -2.81
N TRP A 35 -19.43 5.65 -2.83
CA TRP A 35 -18.21 5.07 -3.38
C TRP A 35 -18.43 4.64 -4.83
N LEU A 36 -17.69 5.25 -5.75
CA LEU A 36 -17.69 4.86 -7.16
C LEU A 36 -16.50 3.94 -7.46
N ALA A 37 -16.73 2.77 -8.06
CA ALA A 37 -15.72 1.76 -8.33
C ALA A 37 -15.92 1.06 -9.68
N ALA A 38 -14.86 0.41 -10.19
CA ALA A 38 -14.98 -0.47 -11.35
C ALA A 38 -15.51 -1.85 -10.95
N ALA A 39 -16.41 -2.42 -11.77
CA ALA A 39 -16.90 -3.78 -11.65
C ALA A 39 -15.82 -4.76 -12.12
N ILE A 40 -15.16 -5.47 -11.22
CA ILE A 40 -14.03 -6.36 -11.54
C ILE A 40 -14.43 -7.83 -11.58
N THR A 41 -15.42 -8.24 -10.78
CA THR A 41 -15.88 -9.64 -10.73
C THR A 41 -17.12 -9.86 -11.61
N PRO A 42 -17.43 -11.12 -11.96
CA PRO A 42 -18.73 -11.44 -12.58
C PRO A 42 -19.93 -11.00 -11.72
N GLY A 43 -19.82 -11.14 -10.38
CA GLY A 43 -20.87 -10.72 -9.45
C GLY A 43 -21.08 -9.20 -9.44
N ASP A 44 -20.00 -8.40 -9.54
CA ASP A 44 -20.12 -6.94 -9.66
C ASP A 44 -20.87 -6.54 -10.92
N ARG A 45 -20.54 -7.18 -12.08
CA ARG A 45 -21.21 -6.92 -13.35
C ARG A 45 -22.68 -7.31 -13.31
N GLU A 46 -23.01 -8.44 -12.68
CA GLU A 46 -24.38 -8.86 -12.46
C GLU A 46 -25.14 -7.87 -11.56
N MET A 47 -24.50 -7.34 -10.52
CA MET A 47 -25.08 -6.30 -9.66
C MET A 47 -25.40 -5.04 -10.45
N VAL A 48 -24.47 -4.57 -11.32
CA VAL A 48 -24.72 -3.44 -12.22
C VAL A 48 -25.94 -3.70 -13.10
N TRP A 49 -26.04 -4.90 -13.71
CA TRP A 49 -27.17 -5.26 -14.54
C TRP A 49 -28.50 -5.28 -13.78
N ARG A 50 -28.54 -5.95 -12.60
CA ARG A 50 -29.73 -6.02 -11.75
C ARG A 50 -30.22 -4.64 -11.27
N ARG A 51 -29.31 -3.70 -11.06
CA ARG A 51 -29.61 -2.35 -10.56
C ARG A 51 -29.73 -1.28 -11.64
N GLY A 52 -29.53 -1.64 -12.91
CA GLY A 52 -29.52 -0.66 -14.00
C GLY A 52 -28.45 0.43 -13.85
N GLY A 53 -27.29 0.09 -13.27
CA GLY A 53 -26.19 1.03 -13.02
C GLY A 53 -26.39 2.00 -11.84
N LYS A 54 -27.47 1.87 -11.09
CA LYS A 54 -27.74 2.70 -9.89
C LYS A 54 -26.94 2.23 -8.68
N PRO A 55 -26.69 3.10 -7.67
CA PRO A 55 -26.04 2.73 -6.42
C PRO A 55 -26.74 1.58 -5.71
N VAL A 56 -25.94 0.75 -5.02
CA VAL A 56 -26.38 -0.30 -4.10
C VAL A 56 -25.99 0.09 -2.67
N GLU A 57 -26.86 -0.16 -1.72
CA GLU A 57 -26.57 -0.02 -0.30
C GLU A 57 -26.11 -1.37 0.25
N ILE A 58 -24.97 -1.35 0.91
CA ILE A 58 -24.37 -2.52 1.54
C ILE A 58 -24.34 -2.27 3.05
N PRO A 59 -25.03 -3.09 3.86
CA PRO A 59 -24.94 -3.00 5.30
C PRO A 59 -23.49 -3.22 5.78
N VAL A 60 -23.04 -2.39 6.71
CA VAL A 60 -21.75 -2.52 7.43
C VAL A 60 -22.02 -2.41 8.92
N GLU A 61 -21.02 -2.72 9.77
CA GLU A 61 -21.20 -2.74 11.23
C GLU A 61 -21.86 -1.47 11.80
N LYS A 62 -21.57 -0.29 11.22
CA LYS A 62 -22.16 0.99 11.63
C LYS A 62 -22.72 1.70 10.40
N GLY A 63 -23.99 1.42 10.06
CA GLY A 63 -24.66 2.09 8.96
C GLY A 63 -24.69 1.34 7.64
N SER A 64 -24.69 2.05 6.53
CA SER A 64 -24.64 1.47 5.17
C SER A 64 -23.63 2.17 4.28
N LEU A 65 -23.00 1.41 3.41
CA LEU A 65 -22.10 1.91 2.38
C LEU A 65 -22.87 1.99 1.06
N ARG A 66 -22.94 3.19 0.47
CA ARG A 66 -23.49 3.38 -0.87
C ARG A 66 -22.39 3.14 -1.91
N LEU A 67 -22.61 2.22 -2.83
CA LEU A 67 -21.62 1.81 -3.82
C LEU A 67 -22.22 1.78 -5.22
N ARG A 68 -21.59 2.48 -6.18
CA ARG A 68 -21.92 2.44 -7.61
C ARG A 68 -20.76 1.84 -8.37
N TYR A 69 -21.06 0.88 -9.24
CA TYR A 69 -20.07 0.26 -10.12
C TYR A 69 -20.17 0.76 -11.56
N LEU A 70 -19.00 0.97 -12.16
CA LEU A 70 -18.86 1.19 -13.60
C LEU A 70 -18.36 -0.09 -14.28
N THR A 71 -18.93 -0.42 -15.42
CA THR A 71 -18.49 -1.55 -16.26
C THR A 71 -17.66 -1.06 -17.43
N PHE A 72 -16.61 -1.82 -17.74
CA PHE A 72 -15.73 -1.56 -18.87
C PHE A 72 -15.55 -2.83 -19.70
N PRO A 73 -15.29 -2.72 -21.02
CA PRO A 73 -14.84 -3.84 -21.83
C PRO A 73 -13.58 -4.44 -21.19
N ARG A 74 -13.49 -5.79 -21.19
CA ARG A 74 -12.39 -6.50 -20.52
C ARG A 74 -11.01 -6.02 -20.98
N GLU A 75 -10.83 -5.85 -22.28
CA GLU A 75 -9.57 -5.42 -22.87
C GLU A 75 -9.20 -3.98 -22.45
N THR A 76 -10.16 -3.05 -22.49
CA THR A 76 -9.96 -1.66 -22.03
C THR A 76 -9.55 -1.63 -20.56
N TYR A 77 -10.24 -2.41 -19.72
CA TYR A 77 -9.92 -2.47 -18.29
C TYR A 77 -8.55 -3.10 -18.02
N ASP A 78 -8.20 -4.18 -18.74
CA ASP A 78 -6.88 -4.82 -18.61
C ASP A 78 -5.74 -3.87 -18.99
N ARG A 79 -5.85 -3.13 -20.09
CA ARG A 79 -4.90 -2.12 -20.53
C ARG A 79 -4.75 -0.98 -19.53
N TYR A 80 -5.86 -0.49 -19.00
CA TYR A 80 -5.88 0.54 -17.97
C TYR A 80 -5.25 0.05 -16.67
N TYR A 81 -5.72 -1.08 -16.14
CA TYR A 81 -5.37 -1.55 -14.81
C TYR A 81 -4.00 -2.24 -14.76
N ASN A 82 -3.77 -3.22 -15.64
CA ASN A 82 -2.54 -3.99 -15.60
C ASN A 82 -1.38 -3.27 -16.29
N ARG A 83 -1.60 -2.74 -17.52
CA ARG A 83 -0.50 -2.16 -18.31
C ARG A 83 -0.12 -0.76 -17.86
N ILE A 84 -1.08 0.14 -17.65
CA ILE A 84 -0.77 1.53 -17.27
C ILE A 84 -0.64 1.67 -15.76
N SER A 85 -1.66 1.28 -14.99
CA SER A 85 -1.63 1.47 -13.55
C SER A 85 -0.58 0.59 -12.88
N ASN A 86 -0.69 -0.74 -12.97
CA ASN A 86 0.15 -1.66 -12.19
C ASN A 86 1.54 -1.93 -12.78
N TRP A 87 1.72 -1.82 -14.11
CA TRP A 87 3.05 -1.98 -14.70
C TRP A 87 3.77 -0.64 -14.88
N MET A 88 3.13 0.39 -15.49
CA MET A 88 3.82 1.64 -15.75
C MET A 88 3.94 2.51 -14.49
N PHE A 89 2.81 2.95 -13.89
CA PHE A 89 2.88 3.88 -12.76
C PHE A 89 3.40 3.25 -11.48
N TRP A 90 2.98 2.02 -11.17
CA TRP A 90 3.46 1.35 -9.96
C TRP A 90 4.97 1.14 -9.98
N PHE A 91 5.53 0.65 -11.10
CA PHE A 91 6.97 0.45 -11.23
C PHE A 91 7.75 1.76 -11.22
N LEU A 92 7.23 2.78 -11.91
CA LEU A 92 7.83 4.11 -11.91
C LEU A 92 7.92 4.68 -10.50
N GLN A 93 6.79 4.76 -9.81
CA GLN A 93 6.69 5.42 -8.51
C GLN A 93 7.46 4.69 -7.40
N HIS A 94 7.60 3.36 -7.51
CA HIS A 94 8.40 2.57 -6.57
C HIS A 94 9.85 2.35 -7.01
N SER A 95 10.31 2.98 -8.10
CA SER A 95 11.71 2.86 -8.61
C SER A 95 12.12 1.41 -8.90
N MET A 96 11.22 0.62 -9.50
CA MET A 96 11.42 -0.81 -9.68
C MET A 96 11.95 -1.21 -11.06
N TRP A 97 12.12 -0.26 -11.98
CA TRP A 97 12.63 -0.58 -13.31
C TRP A 97 14.13 -0.77 -13.34
N ASN A 98 14.58 -1.78 -14.08
CA ASN A 98 15.97 -1.94 -14.50
C ASN A 98 16.22 -1.04 -15.71
N LEU A 99 16.51 0.24 -15.46
CA LEU A 99 16.58 1.29 -16.50
C LEU A 99 17.48 0.97 -17.71
N PRO A 100 18.60 0.22 -17.59
CA PRO A 100 19.38 -0.18 -18.77
C PRO A 100 18.61 -1.07 -19.76
N GLN A 101 17.57 -1.78 -19.32
CA GLN A 101 16.82 -2.73 -20.13
C GLN A 101 15.34 -2.40 -20.25
N HIS A 102 14.75 -1.82 -19.21
CA HIS A 102 13.32 -1.51 -19.09
C HIS A 102 13.10 -0.14 -18.46
N PRO A 103 11.99 0.57 -18.75
CA PRO A 103 10.88 0.12 -19.61
C PRO A 103 11.14 0.31 -21.10
N ARG A 104 10.29 -0.32 -21.93
CA ARG A 104 10.20 -0.03 -23.37
C ARG A 104 8.78 0.43 -23.67
N PHE A 105 8.67 1.67 -24.18
CA PHE A 105 7.39 2.28 -24.54
C PHE A 105 7.20 2.15 -26.05
N ASP A 106 6.26 1.32 -26.43
CA ASP A 106 5.95 0.96 -27.81
C ASP A 106 4.54 1.43 -28.24
N ARG A 107 4.07 0.93 -29.38
CA ARG A 107 2.71 1.21 -29.88
C ARG A 107 1.65 0.71 -28.92
N GLU A 108 1.86 -0.45 -28.27
CA GLU A 108 0.90 -1.03 -27.32
C GLU A 108 0.77 -0.14 -26.08
N THR A 109 1.84 0.47 -25.61
CA THR A 109 1.78 1.46 -24.54
C THR A 109 0.89 2.65 -24.89
N ARG A 110 0.97 3.14 -26.14
CA ARG A 110 0.13 4.26 -26.61
C ARG A 110 -1.35 3.87 -26.64
N ILE A 111 -1.67 2.68 -27.15
CA ILE A 111 -3.04 2.16 -27.15
C ILE A 111 -3.56 1.99 -25.73
N SER A 112 -2.73 1.47 -24.83
CA SER A 112 -3.08 1.31 -23.42
C SER A 112 -3.27 2.65 -22.71
N TRP A 113 -2.52 3.69 -23.11
CA TRP A 113 -2.71 5.05 -22.60
C TRP A 113 -4.09 5.62 -22.98
N GLU A 114 -4.56 5.39 -24.20
CA GLU A 114 -5.93 5.80 -24.59
C GLU A 114 -6.99 5.06 -23.77
N ALA A 115 -6.77 3.79 -23.42
CA ALA A 115 -7.67 3.05 -22.52
C ALA A 115 -7.67 3.65 -21.11
N TYR A 116 -6.51 4.11 -20.60
CA TYR A 116 -6.42 4.79 -19.32
C TYR A 116 -7.19 6.12 -19.34
N ARG A 117 -7.04 6.92 -20.41
CA ARG A 117 -7.80 8.16 -20.61
C ARG A 117 -9.31 7.91 -20.66
N GLU A 118 -9.75 6.90 -21.41
CA GLU A 118 -11.17 6.53 -21.56
C GLU A 118 -11.79 6.11 -20.22
N VAL A 119 -11.09 5.28 -19.44
CA VAL A 119 -11.59 4.86 -18.12
C VAL A 119 -11.71 6.06 -17.19
N ASN A 120 -10.69 6.94 -17.14
CA ASN A 120 -10.72 8.15 -16.32
C ASN A 120 -11.84 9.11 -16.74
N ARG A 121 -12.06 9.30 -18.05
CA ARG A 121 -13.15 10.11 -18.57
C ARG A 121 -14.53 9.57 -18.12
N ARG A 122 -14.75 8.26 -18.19
CA ARG A 122 -15.99 7.64 -17.75
C ARG A 122 -16.22 7.72 -16.24
N PHE A 123 -15.15 7.67 -15.43
CA PHE A 123 -15.26 7.98 -14.01
C PHE A 123 -15.69 9.43 -13.79
N ALA A 124 -15.13 10.38 -14.52
CA ALA A 124 -15.49 11.79 -14.41
C ALA A 124 -16.96 12.05 -14.79
N GLU A 125 -17.45 11.42 -15.86
CA GLU A 125 -18.86 11.53 -16.28
C GLU A 125 -19.81 11.00 -15.20
N ALA A 126 -19.53 9.82 -14.65
CA ALA A 126 -20.34 9.26 -13.58
C ALA A 126 -20.30 10.07 -12.29
N LEU A 127 -19.15 10.68 -11.96
CA LEU A 127 -19.03 11.59 -10.83
C LEU A 127 -19.82 12.87 -11.06
N ALA A 128 -19.81 13.43 -12.27
CA ALA A 128 -20.62 14.61 -12.62
C ALA A 128 -22.13 14.34 -12.48
N GLU A 129 -22.61 13.17 -12.91
CA GLU A 129 -24.00 12.73 -12.70
C GLU A 129 -24.36 12.70 -11.21
N GLU A 130 -23.54 12.04 -10.37
CA GLU A 130 -23.81 11.90 -8.94
C GLU A 130 -23.73 13.25 -8.18
N THR A 131 -22.81 14.13 -8.57
CA THR A 131 -22.69 15.46 -7.96
C THR A 131 -23.86 16.36 -8.34
N ALA A 132 -24.41 16.25 -9.55
CA ALA A 132 -25.61 16.97 -9.96
C ALA A 132 -26.84 16.52 -9.15
N ASP A 133 -27.01 15.22 -8.95
CA ASP A 133 -28.09 14.63 -8.17
C ASP A 133 -28.01 15.02 -6.68
N ALA A 134 -26.82 15.26 -6.15
CA ALA A 134 -26.59 15.67 -4.77
C ALA A 134 -26.76 17.18 -4.51
N GLY A 135 -27.13 17.98 -5.50
CA GLY A 135 -27.33 19.42 -5.35
C GLY A 135 -26.07 20.29 -5.45
N GLY A 136 -24.99 19.78 -6.01
CA GLY A 136 -23.87 20.57 -6.55
C GLY A 136 -22.71 20.93 -5.60
N ALA A 137 -22.86 20.85 -4.28
CA ALA A 137 -21.82 21.24 -3.31
C ALA A 137 -21.02 20.06 -2.74
N THR A 138 -21.15 18.87 -3.33
CA THR A 138 -20.50 17.64 -2.81
C THR A 138 -19.04 17.58 -3.22
N PRO A 139 -18.08 17.48 -2.26
CA PRO A 139 -16.67 17.29 -2.59
C PRO A 139 -16.43 15.91 -3.23
N VAL A 140 -15.57 15.88 -4.23
CA VAL A 140 -15.13 14.65 -4.88
C VAL A 140 -13.74 14.29 -4.40
N VAL A 141 -13.58 13.04 -3.90
CA VAL A 141 -12.30 12.53 -3.44
C VAL A 141 -11.84 11.42 -4.40
N LEU A 142 -10.71 11.63 -5.05
CA LEU A 142 -10.08 10.69 -5.96
C LEU A 142 -8.93 9.98 -5.24
N HIS A 143 -8.81 8.68 -5.45
CA HIS A 143 -7.80 7.88 -4.80
C HIS A 143 -6.84 7.25 -5.80
N ASP A 144 -5.56 7.53 -5.57
CA ASP A 144 -4.40 6.83 -6.08
C ASP A 144 -4.16 6.95 -7.61
N TYR A 145 -3.06 6.36 -8.06
CA TYR A 145 -2.50 6.44 -9.42
C TYR A 145 -3.40 5.89 -10.54
N HIS A 146 -4.53 5.32 -10.18
CA HIS A 146 -5.53 4.83 -11.13
C HIS A 146 -6.37 5.97 -11.75
N LEU A 147 -6.54 7.09 -11.06
CA LEU A 147 -7.53 8.13 -11.37
C LEU A 147 -6.89 9.50 -11.65
N MET A 148 -5.61 9.55 -12.06
CA MET A 148 -4.88 10.81 -12.21
C MET A 148 -5.40 11.73 -13.32
N LEU A 149 -6.20 11.22 -14.26
CA LEU A 149 -6.80 12.02 -15.33
C LEU A 149 -8.31 12.28 -15.15
N VAL A 150 -8.90 11.92 -14.00
CA VAL A 150 -10.33 12.20 -13.74
C VAL A 150 -10.58 13.70 -13.58
N ALA A 151 -9.74 14.39 -12.84
CA ALA A 151 -9.96 15.79 -12.46
C ALA A 151 -10.12 16.74 -13.67
N PRO A 152 -9.30 16.73 -14.73
CA PRO A 152 -9.52 17.62 -15.86
C PRO A 152 -10.85 17.38 -16.59
N HIS A 153 -11.27 16.13 -16.73
CA HIS A 153 -12.57 15.81 -17.31
C HIS A 153 -13.74 16.23 -16.42
N LEU A 154 -13.61 15.99 -15.10
CA LEU A 154 -14.63 16.38 -14.14
C LEU A 154 -14.75 17.92 -14.04
N ARG A 155 -13.62 18.63 -14.06
CA ARG A 155 -13.57 20.10 -14.04
C ARG A 155 -14.30 20.73 -15.24
N ALA A 156 -14.22 20.11 -16.42
CA ALA A 156 -14.95 20.55 -17.60
C ALA A 156 -16.47 20.37 -17.47
N LEU A 157 -16.94 19.40 -16.70
CA LEU A 157 -18.36 19.11 -16.46
C LEU A 157 -18.91 19.84 -15.23
N VAL A 158 -18.10 20.01 -14.19
CA VAL A 158 -18.44 20.64 -12.90
C VAL A 158 -17.37 21.68 -12.56
N PRO A 159 -17.38 22.87 -13.18
CA PRO A 159 -16.30 23.86 -13.05
C PRO A 159 -15.99 24.30 -11.63
N ASP A 160 -17.02 24.47 -10.79
CA ASP A 160 -16.92 24.97 -9.42
C ASP A 160 -16.83 23.87 -8.36
N GLY A 161 -16.81 22.59 -8.76
CA GLY A 161 -16.73 21.44 -7.85
C GLY A 161 -15.38 21.39 -7.12
N PHE A 162 -15.38 21.09 -5.83
CA PHE A 162 -14.14 20.85 -5.07
C PHE A 162 -13.66 19.42 -5.32
N ILE A 163 -12.42 19.29 -5.84
CA ILE A 163 -11.80 18.02 -6.19
C ILE A 163 -10.54 17.84 -5.36
N TYR A 164 -10.48 16.76 -4.58
CA TYR A 164 -9.35 16.34 -3.80
C TYR A 164 -8.81 15.02 -4.35
N HIS A 165 -7.49 14.95 -4.61
CA HIS A 165 -6.84 13.69 -5.01
C HIS A 165 -5.84 13.27 -3.96
N PHE A 166 -5.97 12.03 -3.45
CA PHE A 166 -5.05 11.44 -2.50
C PHE A 166 -4.23 10.31 -3.15
N THR A 167 -2.90 10.43 -3.12
CA THR A 167 -1.97 9.43 -3.64
C THR A 167 -1.42 8.58 -2.49
N HIS A 168 -1.71 7.28 -2.51
CA HIS A 168 -1.30 6.33 -1.46
C HIS A 168 0.10 5.77 -1.65
N ILE A 169 0.61 5.76 -2.87
CA ILE A 169 1.94 5.26 -3.23
C ILE A 169 3.00 6.36 -3.12
N PRO A 170 4.31 6.02 -3.17
CA PRO A 170 5.35 7.02 -3.32
C PRO A 170 5.14 7.88 -4.57
N TRP A 171 5.75 9.07 -4.59
CA TRP A 171 5.91 9.83 -5.82
C TRP A 171 7.40 9.94 -6.16
N CYS A 172 7.77 9.60 -7.39
CA CYS A 172 9.16 9.58 -7.84
C CYS A 172 9.72 10.99 -8.05
N GLN A 173 11.04 11.08 -8.10
CA GLN A 173 11.75 12.33 -8.45
C GLN A 173 11.65 12.66 -9.94
N PRO A 174 11.92 13.91 -10.35
CA PRO A 174 11.81 14.35 -11.74
C PRO A 174 12.60 13.50 -12.73
N ASP A 175 13.82 13.08 -12.39
CA ASP A 175 14.64 12.26 -13.27
C ASP A 175 13.99 10.93 -13.64
N LEU A 176 13.33 10.31 -12.68
CA LEU A 176 12.60 9.07 -12.94
C LEU A 176 11.30 9.34 -13.70
N MET A 177 10.62 10.47 -13.42
CA MET A 177 9.42 10.87 -14.18
C MET A 177 9.73 11.14 -15.66
N ARG A 178 10.95 11.62 -15.98
CA ARG A 178 11.43 11.82 -17.35
C ARG A 178 11.57 10.53 -18.17
N VAL A 179 11.58 9.37 -17.52
CA VAL A 179 11.59 8.07 -18.21
C VAL A 179 10.30 7.86 -19.00
N LEU A 180 9.17 8.43 -18.56
CA LEU A 180 7.91 8.35 -19.29
C LEU A 180 7.99 9.09 -20.63
N PRO A 181 7.25 8.62 -21.68
CA PRO A 181 7.03 9.42 -22.86
C PRO A 181 6.53 10.83 -22.48
N ALA A 182 7.11 11.88 -23.05
CA ALA A 182 6.85 13.26 -22.64
C ALA A 182 5.36 13.60 -22.57
N ARG A 183 4.57 13.17 -23.58
CA ARG A 183 3.11 13.36 -23.57
C ARG A 183 2.45 12.73 -22.34
N ILE A 184 2.81 11.49 -21.99
CA ILE A 184 2.22 10.77 -20.85
C ILE A 184 2.60 11.48 -19.54
N GLY A 185 3.88 11.83 -19.38
CA GLY A 185 4.35 12.55 -18.20
C GLY A 185 3.65 13.89 -18.00
N THR A 186 3.57 14.68 -19.09
CA THR A 186 2.87 16.00 -19.08
C THR A 186 1.39 15.83 -18.75
N GLU A 187 0.65 14.99 -19.49
CA GLU A 187 -0.78 14.76 -19.24
C GLU A 187 -1.05 14.28 -17.81
N THR A 188 -0.16 13.45 -17.25
CA THR A 188 -0.28 12.98 -15.86
C THR A 188 -0.16 14.13 -14.87
N LEU A 189 0.87 14.95 -14.98
CA LEU A 189 1.09 16.10 -14.08
C LEU A 189 -0.02 17.14 -14.21
N GLU A 190 -0.40 17.49 -15.44
CA GLU A 190 -1.51 18.43 -15.71
C GLU A 190 -2.85 17.87 -15.19
N GLY A 191 -3.08 16.56 -15.33
CA GLY A 191 -4.23 15.87 -14.76
C GLY A 191 -4.31 16.02 -13.25
N MET A 192 -3.18 15.86 -12.57
CA MET A 192 -3.10 16.08 -11.12
C MET A 192 -3.31 17.55 -10.75
N LEU A 193 -2.80 18.51 -11.53
CA LEU A 193 -2.95 19.95 -11.28
C LEU A 193 -4.38 20.49 -11.55
N ALA A 194 -5.28 19.69 -12.12
CA ALA A 194 -6.70 20.03 -12.23
C ALA A 194 -7.49 19.87 -10.93
N ASN A 195 -6.90 19.27 -9.89
CA ASN A 195 -7.47 19.20 -8.53
C ASN A 195 -7.29 20.52 -7.76
N ASP A 196 -8.03 20.71 -6.68
CA ASP A 196 -7.89 21.86 -5.77
C ASP A 196 -6.93 21.55 -4.61
N LEU A 197 -6.91 20.28 -4.19
CA LEU A 197 -6.06 19.76 -3.14
C LEU A 197 -5.44 18.44 -3.57
N LEU A 198 -4.14 18.29 -3.33
CA LEU A 198 -3.41 17.05 -3.53
C LEU A 198 -2.85 16.57 -2.19
N GLY A 199 -3.17 15.33 -1.82
CA GLY A 199 -2.71 14.67 -0.62
C GLY A 199 -1.71 13.54 -0.91
N PHE A 200 -0.71 13.41 -0.05
CA PHE A 200 0.29 12.36 -0.10
C PHE A 200 0.51 11.77 1.28
N GLN A 201 1.05 10.56 1.35
CA GLN A 201 1.30 9.87 2.62
C GLN A 201 2.46 10.48 3.44
N ALA A 202 3.46 11.06 2.79
CA ALA A 202 4.63 11.60 3.45
C ALA A 202 5.11 12.90 2.78
N VAL A 203 5.81 13.74 3.56
CA VAL A 203 6.36 15.02 3.07
C VAL A 203 7.28 14.84 1.86
N ARG A 204 8.06 13.76 1.82
CA ARG A 204 8.94 13.42 0.69
C ARG A 204 8.17 13.25 -0.60
N TRP A 205 7.04 12.56 -0.56
CA TRP A 205 6.23 12.29 -1.75
C TRP A 205 5.56 13.56 -2.26
N ALA A 206 5.04 14.38 -1.36
CA ALA A 206 4.50 15.70 -1.70
C ALA A 206 5.56 16.59 -2.37
N ARG A 207 6.75 16.69 -1.79
CA ARG A 207 7.86 17.47 -2.38
C ARG A 207 8.34 16.91 -3.71
N ASN A 208 8.42 15.60 -3.87
CA ASN A 208 8.79 14.99 -5.15
C ASN A 208 7.79 15.37 -6.26
N PHE A 209 6.49 15.35 -5.97
CA PHE A 209 5.47 15.81 -6.90
C PHE A 209 5.67 17.28 -7.28
N MET A 210 5.88 18.13 -6.28
CA MET A 210 6.12 19.56 -6.50
C MET A 210 7.37 19.81 -7.36
N TRP A 211 8.47 19.08 -7.13
CA TRP A 211 9.66 19.13 -7.97
C TRP A 211 9.38 18.68 -9.41
N CYS A 212 8.57 17.62 -9.61
CA CYS A 212 8.16 17.21 -10.95
C CYS A 212 7.39 18.31 -11.69
N CYS A 213 6.48 19.00 -11.02
CA CYS A 213 5.73 20.11 -11.61
C CYS A 213 6.65 21.31 -11.95
N GLN A 214 7.54 21.67 -11.04
CA GLN A 214 8.49 22.76 -11.26
C GLN A 214 9.41 22.47 -12.44
N ASP A 215 9.99 21.28 -12.50
CA ASP A 215 11.02 20.93 -13.47
C ASP A 215 10.45 20.57 -14.85
N LEU A 216 9.34 19.84 -14.91
CA LEU A 216 8.79 19.31 -16.16
C LEU A 216 7.73 20.23 -16.77
N LEU A 217 6.97 20.97 -15.96
CA LEU A 217 5.92 21.88 -16.43
C LEU A 217 6.29 23.36 -16.30
N ARG A 218 7.43 23.69 -15.67
CA ARG A 218 7.80 25.08 -15.33
C ARG A 218 6.77 25.77 -14.43
N ALA A 219 6.05 25.01 -13.60
CA ALA A 219 5.12 25.56 -12.65
C ALA A 219 5.84 26.38 -11.57
N GLU A 220 5.22 27.44 -11.08
CA GLU A 220 5.69 28.18 -9.92
C GLU A 220 5.35 27.38 -8.65
N VAL A 221 6.36 27.11 -7.80
CA VAL A 221 6.22 26.24 -6.64
C VAL A 221 6.73 26.91 -5.39
N ASP A 222 5.87 26.98 -4.37
CA ASP A 222 6.21 27.36 -3.00
C ASP A 222 6.23 26.11 -2.12
N PHE A 223 7.43 25.61 -1.83
CA PHE A 223 7.62 24.39 -1.06
C PHE A 223 7.25 24.52 0.43
N ASP A 224 7.36 25.73 0.98
CA ASP A 224 7.07 25.97 2.41
C ASP A 224 5.58 26.14 2.63
N ALA A 225 4.92 26.88 1.75
CA ALA A 225 3.46 27.01 1.77
C ALA A 225 2.75 25.75 1.23
N GLY A 226 3.45 24.86 0.51
CA GLY A 226 2.87 23.71 -0.17
C GLY A 226 1.87 24.14 -1.23
N LEU A 227 2.27 25.06 -2.10
CA LEU A 227 1.44 25.64 -3.17
C LEU A 227 2.11 25.49 -4.53
N ILE A 228 1.30 25.16 -5.53
CA ILE A 228 1.69 25.18 -6.94
C ILE A 228 0.80 26.16 -7.68
N ARG A 229 1.40 27.08 -8.45
CA ARG A 229 0.69 27.91 -9.44
C ARG A 229 1.03 27.41 -10.83
N TYR A 230 0.00 27.05 -11.56
CA TYR A 230 0.15 26.56 -12.94
C TYR A 230 -1.03 27.06 -13.76
N GLN A 231 -0.74 27.74 -14.88
CA GLN A 231 -1.75 28.48 -15.66
C GLN A 231 -2.55 29.41 -14.71
N ASP A 232 -3.88 29.39 -14.79
CA ASP A 232 -4.76 30.25 -13.98
C ASP A 232 -5.19 29.60 -12.65
N ARG A 233 -4.51 28.53 -12.22
CA ARG A 233 -4.88 27.75 -11.05
C ARG A 233 -3.84 27.80 -9.94
N GLN A 234 -4.33 27.74 -8.71
CA GLN A 234 -3.52 27.54 -7.51
C GLN A 234 -3.95 26.24 -6.82
N ILE A 235 -3.01 25.32 -6.66
CA ILE A 235 -3.23 23.97 -6.15
C ILE A 235 -2.51 23.83 -4.80
N ARG A 236 -3.22 23.33 -3.80
CA ARG A 236 -2.63 23.01 -2.49
C ARG A 236 -2.06 21.59 -2.51
N VAL A 237 -0.83 21.43 -2.02
CA VAL A 237 -0.18 20.14 -1.84
C VAL A 237 0.08 19.93 -0.36
N ARG A 238 -0.35 18.79 0.18
CA ARG A 238 -0.24 18.46 1.60
C ARG A 238 0.18 17.01 1.78
N HIS A 239 0.70 16.69 2.95
CA HIS A 239 0.88 15.31 3.37
C HIS A 239 -0.03 15.01 4.55
N TYR A 240 -0.72 13.88 4.45
CA TYR A 240 -1.64 13.36 5.46
C TYR A 240 -1.33 11.88 5.65
N PRO A 241 -0.48 11.53 6.63
CA PRO A 241 -0.12 10.13 6.85
C PRO A 241 -1.32 9.33 7.35
N ILE A 242 -1.72 8.31 6.58
CA ILE A 242 -2.80 7.41 6.99
C ILE A 242 -2.40 6.66 8.27
N SER A 243 -3.34 6.44 9.16
CA SER A 243 -3.15 5.68 10.38
C SER A 243 -4.02 4.44 10.43
N ILE A 244 -3.93 3.71 11.54
CA ILE A 244 -4.64 2.46 11.81
C ILE A 244 -5.64 2.66 12.95
N ASP A 245 -6.67 1.83 12.96
CA ASP A 245 -7.62 1.75 14.07
C ASP A 245 -7.09 0.78 15.13
N VAL A 246 -6.40 1.32 16.13
CA VAL A 246 -5.74 0.55 17.18
C VAL A 246 -6.75 -0.27 18.01
N GLU A 247 -7.94 0.26 18.27
CA GLU A 247 -8.97 -0.44 19.04
C GLU A 247 -9.48 -1.67 18.29
N SER A 248 -9.78 -1.53 16.99
CA SER A 248 -10.16 -2.64 16.14
C SER A 248 -9.07 -3.72 16.05
N LEU A 249 -7.79 -3.33 15.95
CA LEU A 249 -6.68 -4.28 15.96
C LEU A 249 -6.58 -5.04 17.28
N ARG A 250 -6.69 -4.35 18.42
CA ARG A 250 -6.68 -4.95 19.75
C ARG A 250 -7.85 -5.91 19.96
N ALA A 251 -9.02 -5.60 19.43
CA ALA A 251 -10.17 -6.52 19.48
C ALA A 251 -9.90 -7.81 18.69
N ILE A 252 -9.31 -7.72 17.49
CA ILE A 252 -8.98 -8.90 16.68
C ILE A 252 -7.94 -9.78 17.39
N VAL A 253 -6.86 -9.22 17.95
CA VAL A 253 -5.83 -10.00 18.65
C VAL A 253 -6.28 -10.57 19.99
N ALA A 254 -7.41 -10.12 20.51
CA ALA A 254 -8.05 -10.70 21.70
C ALA A 254 -9.02 -11.85 21.37
N SER A 255 -9.27 -12.17 20.10
CA SER A 255 -10.21 -13.21 19.68
C SER A 255 -9.67 -14.62 19.90
N GLU A 256 -10.58 -15.60 19.94
CA GLU A 256 -10.21 -17.04 20.00
C GLU A 256 -9.42 -17.47 18.76
N GLU A 257 -9.73 -16.90 17.59
CA GLU A 257 -9.01 -17.17 16.35
C GLU A 257 -7.54 -16.73 16.44
N ALA A 258 -7.30 -15.53 16.96
CA ALA A 258 -5.95 -15.04 17.20
C ALA A 258 -5.18 -15.92 18.19
N THR A 259 -5.83 -16.42 19.24
CA THR A 259 -5.23 -17.35 20.22
C THR A 259 -4.75 -18.64 19.55
N LYS A 260 -5.54 -19.20 18.61
CA LYS A 260 -5.12 -20.40 17.84
C LYS A 260 -3.91 -20.10 16.96
N HIS A 261 -3.84 -18.92 16.34
CA HIS A 261 -2.71 -18.51 15.52
C HIS A 261 -1.45 -18.23 16.36
N ILE A 262 -1.57 -17.71 17.58
CA ILE A 262 -0.46 -17.58 18.51
C ILE A 262 0.09 -18.96 18.89
N ALA A 263 -0.77 -19.91 19.25
CA ALA A 263 -0.35 -21.28 19.58
C ALA A 263 0.35 -21.98 18.40
N TRP A 264 -0.15 -21.77 17.17
CA TRP A 264 0.51 -22.26 15.95
C TRP A 264 1.91 -21.66 15.79
N LEU A 265 2.06 -20.35 16.00
CA LEU A 265 3.35 -19.67 15.90
C LEU A 265 4.33 -20.12 16.99
N ASP A 266 3.85 -20.28 18.24
CA ASP A 266 4.64 -20.78 19.36
C ASP A 266 5.15 -22.21 19.08
N GLY A 267 4.34 -23.04 18.39
CA GLY A 267 4.74 -24.38 17.93
C GLY A 267 5.86 -24.35 16.87
N ILE A 268 5.89 -23.34 16.00
CA ILE A 268 6.99 -23.14 15.04
C ILE A 268 8.26 -22.67 15.74
N LEU A 269 8.09 -21.74 16.68
CA LEU A 269 9.23 -21.08 17.34
C LEU A 269 9.93 -21.97 18.36
N GLU A 270 9.19 -22.83 19.08
CA GLU A 270 9.76 -23.69 20.15
C GLU A 270 10.69 -22.94 21.11
N GLY A 271 10.31 -21.70 21.47
CA GLY A 271 11.09 -20.82 22.33
C GLY A 271 12.19 -20.02 21.64
N ARG A 272 12.37 -20.16 20.34
CA ARG A 272 13.32 -19.37 19.55
C ARG A 272 12.85 -17.92 19.39
N LYS A 273 13.79 -17.01 19.16
CA LYS A 273 13.53 -15.61 18.80
C LYS A 273 12.83 -15.51 17.45
N LEU A 274 11.92 -14.53 17.32
CA LEU A 274 11.15 -14.29 16.10
C LEU A 274 11.62 -13.04 15.37
N ILE A 275 12.16 -13.21 14.16
CA ILE A 275 12.20 -12.15 13.16
C ILE A 275 10.95 -12.32 12.29
N LEU A 276 10.03 -11.36 12.34
CA LEU A 276 8.77 -11.39 11.61
C LEU A 276 8.80 -10.47 10.39
N ARG A 277 8.25 -10.94 9.30
CA ARG A 277 7.94 -10.16 8.11
C ARG A 277 6.50 -10.44 7.68
N ILE A 278 5.74 -9.40 7.29
CA ILE A 278 4.38 -9.51 6.76
C ILE A 278 4.28 -8.62 5.54
N ASP A 279 4.13 -9.22 4.34
CA ASP A 279 4.10 -8.47 3.10
C ASP A 279 3.27 -9.15 2.02
N ARG A 280 2.78 -8.35 1.08
CA ARG A 280 2.39 -8.87 -0.22
C ARG A 280 3.65 -9.34 -0.97
N MET A 281 3.52 -10.41 -1.77
CA MET A 281 4.62 -10.90 -2.61
C MET A 281 4.87 -9.91 -3.76
N GLU A 282 5.56 -8.82 -3.46
CA GLU A 282 5.81 -7.68 -4.34
C GLU A 282 7.28 -7.27 -4.34
N LEU A 283 7.78 -6.87 -5.51
CA LEU A 283 9.17 -6.43 -5.68
C LEU A 283 9.50 -5.22 -4.78
N SER A 284 8.57 -4.28 -4.63
CA SER A 284 8.76 -3.09 -3.80
C SER A 284 8.99 -3.41 -2.32
N LYS A 285 8.53 -4.57 -1.86
CA LYS A 285 8.70 -5.05 -0.48
C LYS A 285 10.10 -5.58 -0.18
N ASN A 286 10.92 -5.79 -1.22
CA ASN A 286 12.35 -6.09 -1.07
C ASN A 286 12.65 -7.37 -0.26
N ILE A 287 11.83 -8.40 -0.47
CA ILE A 287 11.85 -9.63 0.31
C ILE A 287 13.21 -10.33 0.17
N VAL A 288 13.70 -10.47 -1.06
CA VAL A 288 14.95 -11.19 -1.36
C VAL A 288 16.14 -10.58 -0.62
N ARG A 289 16.28 -9.23 -0.58
CA ARG A 289 17.37 -8.60 0.20
C ARG A 289 17.20 -8.81 1.70
N GLY A 290 15.96 -8.82 2.22
CA GLY A 290 15.69 -9.14 3.61
C GLY A 290 16.10 -10.57 3.98
N LEU A 291 15.84 -11.55 3.09
CA LEU A 291 16.28 -12.94 3.25
C LEU A 291 17.82 -13.06 3.22
N ARG A 292 18.48 -12.34 2.31
CA ARG A 292 19.96 -12.30 2.26
C ARG A 292 20.56 -11.65 3.50
N ALA A 293 19.96 -10.61 4.04
CA ALA A 293 20.39 -10.01 5.30
C ALA A 293 20.27 -10.99 6.47
N PHE A 294 19.20 -11.78 6.51
CA PHE A 294 19.07 -12.85 7.50
C PHE A 294 20.09 -13.97 7.31
N GLU A 295 20.40 -14.35 6.07
CA GLU A 295 21.45 -15.29 5.75
C GLU A 295 22.83 -14.79 6.22
N GLU A 296 23.16 -13.52 5.95
CA GLU A 296 24.40 -12.87 6.38
C GLU A 296 24.49 -12.82 7.91
N LEU A 297 23.41 -12.44 8.59
CA LEU A 297 23.33 -12.53 10.06
C LEU A 297 23.70 -13.92 10.59
N LEU A 298 23.19 -15.00 10.00
CA LEU A 298 23.48 -16.38 10.45
C LEU A 298 24.91 -16.85 10.12
N LYS A 299 25.55 -16.22 9.12
CA LYS A 299 26.95 -16.51 8.76
C LYS A 299 27.92 -15.76 9.65
N ASP A 300 27.67 -14.49 9.89
CA ASP A 300 28.55 -13.62 10.67
C ASP A 300 28.36 -13.82 12.17
N HIS A 301 27.16 -14.22 12.59
CA HIS A 301 26.77 -14.49 13.97
C HIS A 301 26.20 -15.89 14.13
N PRO A 302 27.07 -16.93 14.03
CA PRO A 302 26.64 -18.33 14.06
C PRO A 302 25.99 -18.74 15.38
N GLU A 303 26.16 -17.97 16.45
CA GLU A 303 25.48 -18.14 17.74
C GLU A 303 23.95 -18.02 17.63
N TRP A 304 23.41 -17.44 16.56
CA TRP A 304 21.97 -17.35 16.29
C TRP A 304 21.39 -18.59 15.63
N ARG A 305 22.22 -19.48 15.08
CA ARG A 305 21.74 -20.74 14.48
C ARG A 305 21.02 -21.59 15.54
N GLY A 306 19.82 -22.05 15.20
CA GLY A 306 18.96 -22.77 16.12
C GLY A 306 18.32 -21.91 17.24
N LYS A 307 18.56 -20.60 17.30
CA LYS A 307 18.00 -19.72 18.32
C LYS A 307 17.08 -18.64 17.79
N VAL A 308 17.06 -18.40 16.49
CA VAL A 308 16.19 -17.44 15.81
C VAL A 308 15.52 -18.07 14.60
N THR A 309 14.26 -17.77 14.37
CA THR A 309 13.53 -18.18 13.17
C THR A 309 12.96 -16.94 12.48
N HIS A 310 13.16 -16.84 11.16
CA HIS A 310 12.54 -15.81 10.34
C HIS A 310 11.20 -16.34 9.80
N VAL A 311 10.10 -15.86 10.34
CA VAL A 311 8.75 -16.17 9.85
C VAL A 311 8.33 -15.09 8.84
N ALA A 312 8.09 -15.50 7.61
CA ALA A 312 7.67 -14.64 6.50
C ALA A 312 6.22 -14.98 6.12
N LEU A 313 5.27 -14.14 6.58
CA LEU A 313 3.88 -14.22 6.19
C LEU A 313 3.70 -13.42 4.90
N LEU A 314 3.66 -14.13 3.80
CA LEU A 314 3.60 -13.56 2.46
C LEU A 314 2.29 -13.94 1.79
N TYR A 315 1.75 -13.06 0.96
CA TYR A 315 0.55 -13.39 0.21
C TYR A 315 0.62 -12.92 -1.23
N PRO A 316 0.03 -13.69 -2.16
CA PRO A 316 0.16 -13.44 -3.59
C PRO A 316 -0.35 -12.06 -3.99
N SER A 317 0.34 -11.42 -4.93
CA SER A 317 -0.06 -10.14 -5.50
C SER A 317 0.15 -10.14 -7.01
N ARG A 318 -0.73 -9.47 -7.75
CA ARG A 318 -0.62 -9.14 -9.18
C ARG A 318 -0.05 -10.25 -10.09
N ARG A 319 -0.43 -11.51 -9.86
CA ARG A 319 0.06 -12.68 -10.63
C ARG A 319 -0.25 -12.61 -12.14
N ALA A 320 -1.05 -11.65 -12.60
CA ALA A 320 -1.22 -11.35 -14.03
C ALA A 320 0.09 -10.86 -14.67
N LEU A 321 0.94 -10.16 -13.91
CA LEU A 321 2.24 -9.67 -14.37
C LEU A 321 3.32 -10.75 -14.21
N TRP A 322 4.15 -10.94 -15.23
CA TRP A 322 5.19 -11.97 -15.22
C TRP A 322 6.29 -11.65 -14.19
N GLU A 323 6.59 -10.36 -13.99
CA GLU A 323 7.59 -9.88 -13.03
C GLU A 323 7.25 -10.32 -11.60
N TYR A 324 5.97 -10.35 -11.25
CA TYR A 324 5.52 -10.81 -9.93
C TYR A 324 5.65 -12.32 -9.76
N ARG A 325 5.35 -13.10 -10.81
CA ARG A 325 5.54 -14.56 -10.79
C ARG A 325 7.01 -14.94 -10.71
N ALA A 326 7.87 -14.25 -11.47
CA ALA A 326 9.31 -14.46 -11.43
C ALA A 326 9.88 -14.11 -10.04
N TYR A 327 9.41 -13.01 -9.44
CA TYR A 327 9.83 -12.62 -8.10
C TYR A 327 9.36 -13.59 -7.01
N GLU A 328 8.12 -14.09 -7.11
CA GLU A 328 7.60 -15.14 -6.21
C GLU A 328 8.50 -16.39 -6.26
N ALA A 329 8.88 -16.85 -7.44
CA ALA A 329 9.80 -17.97 -7.60
C ALA A 329 11.17 -17.66 -6.98
N GLU A 330 11.75 -16.49 -7.25
CA GLU A 330 13.04 -16.06 -6.67
C GLU A 330 13.01 -16.04 -5.14
N VAL A 331 11.92 -15.57 -4.53
CA VAL A 331 11.74 -15.55 -3.07
C VAL A 331 11.75 -16.96 -2.51
N LEU A 332 10.95 -17.87 -3.08
CA LEU A 332 10.84 -19.25 -2.62
C LEU A 332 12.15 -20.00 -2.79
N ASP A 333 12.81 -19.86 -3.95
CA ASP A 333 14.12 -20.49 -4.21
C ASP A 333 15.19 -20.01 -3.20
N ASN A 334 15.20 -18.72 -2.83
CA ASN A 334 16.12 -18.23 -1.78
C ASN A 334 15.80 -18.81 -0.40
N CYS A 335 14.52 -18.96 -0.04
CA CYS A 335 14.15 -19.59 1.22
C CYS A 335 14.60 -21.04 1.28
N ASP A 336 14.35 -21.82 0.23
CA ASP A 336 14.72 -23.23 0.15
C ASP A 336 16.25 -23.41 0.20
N ARG A 337 16.98 -22.57 -0.52
CA ARG A 337 18.45 -22.58 -0.51
C ARG A 337 19.00 -22.27 0.90
N ILE A 338 18.54 -21.20 1.54
CA ILE A 338 19.01 -20.81 2.88
C ILE A 338 18.68 -21.90 3.91
N ASN A 339 17.48 -22.46 3.85
CA ASN A 339 17.08 -23.55 4.73
C ASN A 339 17.93 -24.80 4.54
N SER A 340 18.27 -25.15 3.28
CA SER A 340 19.11 -26.29 2.96
C SER A 340 20.57 -26.10 3.39
N GLU A 341 21.10 -24.86 3.27
CA GLU A 341 22.51 -24.56 3.58
C GLU A 341 22.77 -24.37 5.09
N LEU A 342 21.82 -23.78 5.82
CA LEU A 342 22.02 -23.31 7.19
C LEU A 342 21.12 -24.02 8.22
N GLY A 343 20.09 -24.72 7.78
CA GLY A 343 19.16 -25.43 8.66
C GLY A 343 19.74 -26.72 9.25
N SER A 344 18.97 -27.34 10.15
CA SER A 344 19.26 -28.66 10.73
C SER A 344 17.96 -29.45 10.82
N ASP A 345 18.07 -30.72 11.23
CA ASP A 345 16.90 -31.61 11.38
C ASP A 345 15.85 -31.04 12.35
N ASP A 346 16.32 -30.29 13.36
CA ASP A 346 15.47 -29.73 14.44
C ASP A 346 15.12 -28.24 14.23
N TRP A 347 15.62 -27.61 13.17
CA TRP A 347 15.44 -26.18 12.98
C TRP A 347 15.43 -25.76 11.51
N GLN A 348 14.35 -25.12 11.13
CA GLN A 348 14.21 -24.46 9.83
C GLN A 348 14.43 -22.93 10.01
N PRO A 349 15.51 -22.35 9.45
CA PRO A 349 15.81 -20.91 9.57
C PRO A 349 14.69 -19.99 9.12
N ILE A 350 14.06 -20.31 7.98
CA ILE A 350 13.01 -19.50 7.37
C ILE A 350 11.75 -20.31 7.20
N VAL A 351 10.65 -19.84 7.80
CA VAL A 351 9.30 -20.41 7.62
C VAL A 351 8.48 -19.44 6.77
N VAL A 352 8.09 -19.88 5.57
CA VAL A 352 7.26 -19.09 4.66
C VAL A 352 5.81 -19.57 4.72
N VAL A 353 4.88 -18.63 4.88
CA VAL A 353 3.44 -18.87 4.75
C VAL A 353 2.91 -18.02 3.60
N ASN A 354 2.55 -18.66 2.49
CA ASN A 354 2.07 -18.00 1.28
C ASN A 354 0.54 -18.01 1.22
N GLU A 355 -0.10 -17.33 2.16
CA GLU A 355 -1.56 -17.29 2.31
C GLU A 355 -2.01 -15.94 2.90
N ASP A 356 -3.06 -15.36 2.33
CA ASP A 356 -3.70 -14.15 2.88
C ASP A 356 -4.58 -14.52 4.08
N ASN A 357 -4.09 -14.22 5.29
CA ASN A 357 -4.79 -14.43 6.54
C ASN A 357 -4.49 -13.28 7.51
N TYR A 358 -5.37 -12.29 7.53
CA TYR A 358 -5.19 -11.08 8.34
C TYR A 358 -5.21 -11.36 9.87
N PRO A 359 -6.12 -12.18 10.43
CA PRO A 359 -6.07 -12.56 11.84
C PRO A 359 -4.74 -13.22 12.25
N ARG A 360 -4.18 -14.12 11.40
CA ARG A 360 -2.86 -14.73 11.62
C ARG A 360 -1.75 -13.68 11.62
N ALA A 361 -1.79 -12.77 10.66
CA ALA A 361 -0.80 -11.68 10.58
C ALA A 361 -0.80 -10.84 11.85
N LEU A 362 -1.97 -10.38 12.31
CA LEU A 362 -2.10 -9.60 13.54
C LEU A 362 -1.70 -10.40 14.80
N ALA A 363 -2.10 -11.67 14.89
CA ALA A 363 -1.69 -12.55 15.98
C ALA A 363 -0.15 -12.66 16.06
N SER A 364 0.52 -12.81 14.90
CA SER A 364 1.99 -12.90 14.84
C SER A 364 2.67 -11.59 15.25
N LEU A 365 2.06 -10.44 14.96
CA LEU A 365 2.57 -9.14 15.40
C LEU A 365 2.58 -8.97 16.93
N THR A 366 1.83 -9.77 17.68
CA THR A 366 1.88 -9.75 19.15
C THR A 366 3.15 -10.35 19.73
N ARG A 367 3.95 -11.09 18.94
CA ARG A 367 5.00 -12.01 19.39
C ARG A 367 6.41 -11.71 18.86
N TYR A 368 6.58 -10.78 17.89
CA TYR A 368 7.89 -10.58 17.29
C TYR A 368 8.92 -10.02 18.29
N ASP A 369 10.14 -10.54 18.20
CA ASP A 369 11.33 -9.91 18.79
C ASP A 369 11.87 -8.81 17.87
N VAL A 370 11.81 -9.06 16.55
CA VAL A 370 12.23 -8.11 15.51
C VAL A 370 11.17 -8.10 14.40
N LEU A 371 10.67 -6.92 14.04
CA LEU A 371 9.81 -6.72 12.87
C LEU A 371 10.65 -6.09 11.75
N LEU A 372 10.86 -6.84 10.66
CA LEU A 372 11.62 -6.37 9.51
C LEU A 372 10.69 -5.76 8.45
N VAL A 373 10.82 -4.46 8.24
CA VAL A 373 10.08 -3.67 7.24
C VAL A 373 11.08 -2.93 6.37
N ASN A 374 11.50 -3.55 5.24
CA ASN A 374 12.60 -3.06 4.42
C ASN A 374 12.23 -2.76 2.95
N PRO A 375 11.07 -2.11 2.64
CA PRO A 375 10.72 -1.81 1.26
C PRO A 375 11.75 -0.90 0.60
N ILE A 376 11.94 -1.06 -0.74
CA ILE A 376 12.77 -0.13 -1.53
C ILE A 376 12.12 1.26 -1.62
N ALA A 377 10.80 1.30 -1.68
CA ALA A 377 9.95 2.48 -1.52
C ALA A 377 8.54 2.03 -1.14
N ASP A 378 7.89 2.76 -0.25
CA ASP A 378 6.50 2.51 0.15
C ASP A 378 5.80 3.83 0.47
N GLY A 379 4.55 3.98 0.06
CA GLY A 379 3.78 5.20 0.36
C GLY A 379 3.69 5.47 1.86
N MET A 380 3.30 4.47 2.64
CA MET A 380 3.23 4.51 4.10
C MET A 380 3.86 3.27 4.73
N ASN A 381 3.31 2.08 4.52
CA ASN A 381 3.52 0.80 5.18
C ASN A 381 2.79 0.70 6.53
N LEU A 382 1.59 0.14 6.52
CA LEU A 382 0.77 0.02 7.73
C LEU A 382 1.28 -1.04 8.70
N VAL A 383 1.95 -2.11 8.22
CA VAL A 383 2.52 -3.17 9.07
C VAL A 383 3.49 -2.59 10.11
N SER A 384 4.28 -1.59 9.72
CA SER A 384 5.19 -0.89 10.64
C SER A 384 4.48 -0.09 11.75
N LYS A 385 3.18 0.23 11.57
CA LYS A 385 2.30 0.84 12.59
C LYS A 385 1.52 -0.23 13.36
N GLU A 386 1.01 -1.25 12.65
CA GLU A 386 0.24 -2.35 13.24
C GLU A 386 1.08 -3.15 14.26
N GLY A 387 2.37 -3.38 13.93
CA GLY A 387 3.29 -4.08 14.83
C GLY A 387 3.37 -3.44 16.22
N PRO A 388 3.85 -2.20 16.34
CA PRO A 388 3.94 -1.50 17.63
C PRO A 388 2.60 -1.36 18.37
N ALA A 389 1.47 -1.27 17.65
CA ALA A 389 0.15 -1.15 18.26
C ALA A 389 -0.28 -2.38 19.06
N VAL A 390 0.20 -3.57 18.70
CA VAL A 390 -0.26 -4.86 19.26
C VAL A 390 0.85 -5.72 19.86
N ASN A 391 2.13 -5.38 19.69
CA ASN A 391 3.26 -6.15 20.23
C ASN A 391 3.21 -6.24 21.75
N ARG A 392 3.59 -7.41 22.31
CA ARG A 392 3.57 -7.70 23.75
C ARG A 392 4.93 -8.15 24.30
N THR A 393 5.99 -8.03 23.49
CA THR A 393 7.34 -8.54 23.80
C THR A 393 8.42 -7.47 23.66
N ASP A 394 8.03 -6.20 23.66
CA ASP A 394 8.93 -5.06 23.41
C ASP A 394 9.78 -5.28 22.15
N GLY A 395 9.10 -5.68 21.07
CA GLY A 395 9.74 -6.01 19.81
C GLY A 395 10.35 -4.80 19.13
N VAL A 396 11.50 -4.98 18.52
CA VAL A 396 12.25 -3.92 17.84
C VAL A 396 11.80 -3.82 16.37
N LEU A 397 11.47 -2.62 15.93
CA LEU A 397 11.15 -2.32 14.52
C LEU A 397 12.45 -1.98 13.77
N VAL A 398 12.78 -2.77 12.74
CA VAL A 398 13.82 -2.48 11.75
C VAL A 398 13.13 -1.92 10.51
N LEU A 399 13.34 -0.63 10.20
CA LEU A 399 12.53 0.12 9.25
C LEU A 399 13.36 0.79 8.15
N SER A 400 13.00 0.54 6.90
CA SER A 400 13.55 1.25 5.75
C SER A 400 13.28 2.76 5.82
N ARG A 401 14.34 3.57 5.63
CA ARG A 401 14.23 5.03 5.46
C ARG A 401 13.42 5.46 4.24
N ASN A 402 13.07 4.52 3.36
CA ASN A 402 12.26 4.74 2.17
C ASN A 402 10.78 4.35 2.35
N ALA A 403 10.35 3.93 3.53
CA ALA A 403 8.94 3.81 3.89
C ALA A 403 8.37 5.16 4.31
N GLY A 404 7.14 5.48 3.92
CA GLY A 404 6.49 6.73 4.36
C GLY A 404 6.32 6.81 5.87
N SER A 405 6.09 5.69 6.53
CA SER A 405 6.00 5.58 7.99
C SER A 405 7.30 5.93 8.72
N TRP A 406 8.44 5.91 8.04
CA TRP A 406 9.72 6.32 8.63
C TRP A 406 9.70 7.78 9.12
N TYR A 407 8.94 8.65 8.47
CA TYR A 407 8.81 10.06 8.89
C TYR A 407 8.11 10.22 10.24
N GLU A 408 7.37 9.21 10.67
CA GLU A 408 6.70 9.19 11.98
C GLU A 408 7.44 8.29 12.98
N LEU A 409 7.95 7.14 12.55
CA LEU A 409 8.47 6.07 13.43
C LEU A 409 10.00 5.98 13.46
N GLY A 410 10.70 6.62 12.52
CA GLY A 410 12.16 6.47 12.32
C GLY A 410 13.00 6.87 13.51
N HIS A 411 12.51 7.76 14.40
CA HIS A 411 13.24 8.20 15.58
C HIS A 411 13.35 7.09 16.66
N ALA A 412 12.44 6.13 16.67
CA ALA A 412 12.42 5.02 17.63
C ALA A 412 12.69 3.65 16.97
N ALA A 413 12.64 3.55 15.64
CA ALA A 413 13.02 2.36 14.87
C ALA A 413 14.54 2.25 14.69
N LEU A 414 15.06 1.05 14.40
CA LEU A 414 16.37 0.89 13.77
C LEU A 414 16.23 1.19 12.28
N THR A 415 16.77 2.32 11.86
CA THR A 415 16.70 2.78 10.47
C THR A 415 17.71 2.04 9.61
N ILE A 416 17.28 1.59 8.41
CA ILE A 416 18.12 0.89 7.45
C ILE A 416 18.04 1.49 6.05
N ASN A 417 19.13 1.34 5.29
CA ASN A 417 19.13 1.48 3.85
C ASN A 417 18.64 0.17 3.21
N PRO A 418 17.52 0.15 2.48
CA PRO A 418 16.96 -1.09 1.95
C PRO A 418 17.80 -1.76 0.84
N TYR A 419 18.85 -1.12 0.39
CA TYR A 419 19.78 -1.66 -0.62
C TYR A 419 21.05 -2.26 0.00
N ASP A 420 21.35 -1.95 1.25
CA ASP A 420 22.53 -2.41 1.97
C ASP A 420 22.19 -3.66 2.81
N VAL A 421 22.62 -4.83 2.30
CA VAL A 421 22.32 -6.12 2.93
C VAL A 421 23.08 -6.26 4.25
N THR A 422 24.32 -5.79 4.32
CA THR A 422 25.16 -5.85 5.53
C THR A 422 24.60 -4.94 6.62
N GLU A 423 24.23 -3.67 6.30
CA GLU A 423 23.57 -2.77 7.27
C GLU A 423 22.26 -3.39 7.82
N MET A 424 21.50 -4.09 6.97
CA MET A 424 20.31 -4.80 7.43
C MET A 424 20.65 -5.97 8.36
N ALA A 425 21.68 -6.76 8.07
CA ALA A 425 22.14 -7.88 8.91
C ALA A 425 22.61 -7.38 10.28
N GLU A 426 23.40 -6.30 10.30
CA GLU A 426 23.87 -5.64 11.53
C GLU A 426 22.70 -5.08 12.36
N ALA A 427 21.69 -4.49 11.70
CA ALA A 427 20.49 -4.00 12.38
C ALA A 427 19.67 -5.14 13.00
N LEU A 428 19.56 -6.29 12.33
CA LEU A 428 18.92 -7.49 12.88
C LEU A 428 19.70 -8.01 14.11
N HIS A 429 21.04 -8.07 14.04
CA HIS A 429 21.88 -8.46 15.17
C HIS A 429 21.71 -7.49 16.35
N THR A 430 21.77 -6.18 16.09
CA THR A 430 21.55 -5.13 17.10
C THR A 430 20.18 -5.28 17.76
N ALA A 431 19.12 -5.52 16.99
CA ALA A 431 17.79 -5.71 17.50
C ALA A 431 17.67 -6.93 18.43
N LEU A 432 18.32 -8.05 18.04
CA LEU A 432 18.29 -9.31 18.81
C LEU A 432 19.12 -9.23 20.11
N THR A 433 20.18 -8.42 20.15
CA THR A 433 21.08 -8.26 21.30
C THR A 433 20.75 -7.04 22.17
N MET A 434 19.79 -6.21 21.76
CA MET A 434 19.42 -4.98 22.46
C MET A 434 18.99 -5.25 23.90
N ALA A 435 19.46 -4.43 24.83
CA ALA A 435 19.12 -4.53 26.25
C ALA A 435 17.59 -4.38 26.45
N PRO A 436 16.98 -5.12 27.40
CA PRO A 436 15.54 -5.06 27.64
C PRO A 436 14.99 -3.64 27.87
N GLN A 437 15.74 -2.80 28.60
CA GLN A 437 15.33 -1.43 28.87
C GLN A 437 15.25 -0.58 27.60
N ASP A 438 16.21 -0.73 26.69
CA ASP A 438 16.23 0.01 25.41
C ASP A 438 15.11 -0.46 24.48
N ARG A 439 14.82 -1.77 24.48
CA ARG A 439 13.68 -2.35 23.76
C ARG A 439 12.35 -1.76 24.24
N ALA A 440 12.13 -1.77 25.56
CA ALA A 440 10.91 -1.24 26.17
C ALA A 440 10.74 0.26 25.86
N THR A 441 11.80 1.07 25.98
CA THR A 441 11.76 2.50 25.64
C THR A 441 11.37 2.73 24.17
N ARG A 442 11.95 1.97 23.24
CA ARG A 442 11.61 2.09 21.82
C ARG A 442 10.18 1.64 21.52
N ALA A 443 9.74 0.54 22.12
CA ALA A 443 8.37 0.03 21.95
C ALA A 443 7.33 1.03 22.48
N GLU A 444 7.58 1.66 23.64
CA GLU A 444 6.73 2.71 24.20
C GLU A 444 6.62 3.93 23.26
N LEU A 445 7.76 4.46 22.78
CA LEU A 445 7.80 5.61 21.85
C LEU A 445 7.05 5.31 20.55
N LEU A 446 7.22 4.11 19.97
CA LEU A 446 6.50 3.70 18.77
C LEU A 446 4.98 3.60 19.03
N GLY A 447 4.59 3.00 20.16
CA GLY A 447 3.19 2.88 20.58
C GLY A 447 2.52 4.24 20.74
N GLU A 448 3.17 5.19 21.41
CA GLU A 448 2.65 6.56 21.55
C GLU A 448 2.38 7.26 20.21
N VAL A 449 3.30 7.13 19.24
CA VAL A 449 3.12 7.74 17.91
C VAL A 449 1.92 7.15 17.21
N VAL A 450 1.75 5.85 17.27
CA VAL A 450 0.65 5.15 16.60
C VAL A 450 -0.70 5.49 17.25
N GLU A 451 -0.76 5.59 18.58
CA GLU A 451 -1.98 5.92 19.32
C GLU A 451 -2.44 7.38 19.12
N ARG A 452 -1.51 8.33 18.98
CA ARG A 452 -1.84 9.75 18.69
C ARG A 452 -2.53 9.95 17.36
N ASN A 453 -2.31 9.08 16.41
CA ASN A 453 -2.79 9.18 15.04
C ASN A 453 -3.93 8.19 14.81
N SER A 454 -5.12 8.69 14.53
CA SER A 454 -6.28 7.86 14.19
C SER A 454 -6.68 8.04 12.72
N PRO A 455 -7.38 7.07 12.12
CA PRO A 455 -7.93 7.22 10.76
C PRO A 455 -8.83 8.45 10.61
N TRP A 456 -9.52 8.86 11.66
CA TRP A 456 -10.39 10.04 11.70
C TRP A 456 -9.66 11.38 11.56
N LYS A 457 -8.40 11.44 12.00
CA LYS A 457 -7.58 12.64 11.81
C LYS A 457 -7.03 12.76 10.40
N TRP A 458 -6.99 11.65 9.67
CA TRP A 458 -6.50 11.61 8.31
C TRP A 458 -7.54 12.15 7.31
N LEU A 459 -8.80 12.01 7.60
CA LEU A 459 -9.95 12.48 6.81
C LEU A 459 -10.36 13.88 7.19
#